data_f87e60eaaa6aaa58d6ce222c34b106db
#
_entry.id   f87e60eaaa6aaa58d6ce222c34b106db
#
_cell.length_a   1.000
_cell.length_b   1.000
_cell.length_c   1.000
_cell.angle_alpha   90.00
_cell.angle_beta   90.00
_cell.angle_gamma   90.00
#
_symmetry.space_group_name_H-M   'P 1'
#
loop_
_entity.id
_entity.type
_entity.pdbx_description
1 polymer ?
#
loop_
_entity_poly.entity_id
_entity_poly.type
_entity_poly.pdbx_seq_one_letter_code
_entity_poly.pdbx_strand_id
1 'polypeptide(L)'
;MFIGFVQDRMEDIMTQSEKALKLHEEWNGKITTTPKCEVKSREDLAIAYTPGVAEPCKVIAANKEEAYRYTIKSNTVAVVSDGSAVLGLGNIGAEAAMPVMEGKAVLFKEFGGVNAFPICLDTQDTEEIIKTVVNIAPAFGGINLEDISAPRCFEIETRLKELLDIPVFHDDQHGTAIVVLSGIINALKVVNKEKEDCKVIVNGAGSAGIAITKLLLRYGFKDVTLCDKSGILSKNSKDLNWMQKEMMEVTNLTGKTGTLADALKGADIFVGVSAPGIVSEDMVKSMNKDAILFAMANPVPEIMPDAAKKAGAKVVGTGRSDFPNQVNNVVAFPGIFKGALEGHAKQITEEMKLAAALAIAGLVDEKDLNEDNIMPEAFDPRVADVVSQAVKANIK
;
A
#
# COMPACT_ATOMS: atom_id res chain seq x y z
N MET A 1 20.78 23.99 34.43
CA MET A 1 19.64 23.24 34.98
C MET A 1 18.27 23.87 34.67
N PHE A 2 18.13 25.20 34.52
CA PHE A 2 16.87 25.87 34.18
C PHE A 2 16.44 25.77 32.70
N ILE A 3 17.37 25.57 31.78
CA ILE A 3 17.08 25.53 30.32
C ILE A 3 16.42 24.20 29.93
N GLY A 4 16.81 23.08 30.54
CA GLY A 4 16.21 21.78 30.25
C GLY A 4 14.73 21.66 30.71
N PHE A 5 14.37 22.29 31.84
CA PHE A 5 12.98 22.25 32.36
C PHE A 5 12.00 23.13 31.56
N VAL A 6 12.49 24.12 30.82
CA VAL A 6 11.65 24.97 29.95
C VAL A 6 11.44 24.28 28.61
N GLN A 7 12.43 23.56 28.13
CA GLN A 7 12.37 22.80 26.86
C GLN A 7 11.40 21.62 26.96
N ASP A 8 11.46 20.81 28.04
CA ASP A 8 10.50 19.74 28.33
C ASP A 8 9.05 20.23 28.44
N ARG A 9 8.82 21.41 29.09
CA ARG A 9 7.46 21.97 29.20
C ARG A 9 6.93 22.57 27.90
N MET A 10 7.77 22.99 26.97
CA MET A 10 7.32 23.47 25.67
C MET A 10 6.98 22.31 24.73
N GLU A 11 7.60 21.15 24.87
CA GLU A 11 7.28 19.94 24.10
C GLU A 11 5.92 19.34 24.49
N ASP A 12 5.51 19.45 25.76
CA ASP A 12 4.19 19.02 26.26
C ASP A 12 3.01 19.89 25.78
N ILE A 13 3.26 21.06 25.17
CA ILE A 13 2.23 22.00 24.70
C ILE A 13 2.10 21.99 23.16
N MET A 14 3.06 21.40 22.44
CA MET A 14 3.03 21.36 20.99
C MET A 14 2.00 20.39 20.45
N THR A 15 1.21 20.82 19.46
CA THR A 15 0.36 19.90 18.68
C THR A 15 1.22 18.88 17.92
N GLN A 16 0.62 17.75 17.56
CA GLN A 16 1.30 16.72 16.75
C GLN A 16 1.85 17.31 15.43
N SER A 17 1.12 18.23 14.82
CA SER A 17 1.54 18.90 13.58
C SER A 17 2.78 19.79 13.79
N GLU A 18 2.80 20.59 14.86
CA GLU A 18 3.95 21.43 15.20
C GLU A 18 5.19 20.61 15.53
N LYS A 19 5.01 19.51 16.29
CA LYS A 19 6.08 18.55 16.59
C LYS A 19 6.62 17.91 15.32
N ALA A 20 5.73 17.52 14.37
CA ALA A 20 6.14 16.96 13.10
C ALA A 20 6.99 17.94 12.29
N LEU A 21 6.57 19.21 12.15
CA LEU A 21 7.34 20.23 11.43
C LEU A 21 8.72 20.44 12.05
N LYS A 22 8.79 20.60 13.39
CA LYS A 22 10.04 20.78 14.12
C LYS A 22 11.01 19.61 13.88
N LEU A 23 10.52 18.37 14.01
CA LEU A 23 11.36 17.19 13.83
C LEU A 23 11.84 17.02 12.38
N HIS A 24 11.00 17.34 11.37
CA HIS A 24 11.42 17.29 9.97
C HIS A 24 12.51 18.34 9.65
N GLU A 25 12.45 19.51 10.27
CA GLU A 25 13.50 20.53 10.18
C GLU A 25 14.80 20.06 10.85
N GLU A 26 14.72 19.46 12.05
CA GLU A 26 15.87 18.94 12.80
C GLU A 26 16.54 17.78 12.07
N TRP A 27 15.77 16.86 11.49
CA TRP A 27 16.31 15.73 10.73
C TRP A 27 16.98 16.14 9.43
N ASN A 28 16.55 17.24 8.82
CA ASN A 28 17.04 17.70 7.51
C ASN A 28 17.05 16.56 6.46
N GLY A 29 15.91 15.87 6.35
CA GLY A 29 15.72 14.65 5.60
C GLY A 29 15.72 13.41 6.52
N LYS A 30 14.81 12.45 6.22
CA LYS A 30 14.61 11.24 7.05
C LYS A 30 15.60 10.12 6.74
N ILE A 31 16.30 10.20 5.63
CA ILE A 31 17.20 9.15 5.15
C ILE A 31 18.61 9.69 4.93
N THR A 32 19.58 8.82 5.09
CA THR A 32 20.99 9.06 4.76
C THR A 32 21.59 7.85 4.08
N THR A 33 22.70 8.05 3.36
CA THR A 33 23.46 6.93 2.79
C THR A 33 24.68 6.64 3.64
N THR A 34 24.90 5.37 3.96
CA THR A 34 26.05 4.92 4.73
C THR A 34 26.87 3.92 3.92
N PRO A 35 28.17 4.15 3.70
CA PRO A 35 29.01 3.19 3.01
C PRO A 35 29.18 1.91 3.83
N LYS A 36 29.20 0.75 3.17
CA LYS A 36 29.48 -0.55 3.79
C LYS A 36 30.97 -0.85 3.91
N CYS A 37 31.81 -0.23 3.09
CA CYS A 37 33.25 -0.35 3.11
C CYS A 37 33.91 0.84 3.79
N GLU A 38 35.00 0.60 4.48
CA GLU A 38 35.87 1.65 4.98
C GLU A 38 36.87 2.05 3.89
N VAL A 39 37.24 3.34 3.84
CA VAL A 39 38.30 3.86 2.97
C VAL A 39 39.22 4.73 3.83
N LYS A 40 40.21 4.09 4.47
CA LYS A 40 41.15 4.73 5.40
C LYS A 40 42.61 4.66 4.92
N SER A 41 42.88 3.90 3.87
CA SER A 41 44.22 3.70 3.31
C SER A 41 44.20 3.81 1.78
N ARG A 42 45.41 3.90 1.19
CA ARG A 42 45.58 3.83 -0.28
C ARG A 42 45.16 2.48 -0.84
N GLU A 43 45.32 1.43 -0.08
CA GLU A 43 44.92 0.08 -0.45
C GLU A 43 43.40 -0.02 -0.48
N ASP A 44 42.69 0.46 0.55
CA ASP A 44 41.22 0.49 0.59
C ASP A 44 40.67 1.27 -0.60
N LEU A 45 41.26 2.45 -0.91
CA LEU A 45 40.87 3.26 -2.05
C LEU A 45 41.08 2.52 -3.39
N ALA A 46 42.20 1.80 -3.51
CA ALA A 46 42.50 1.05 -4.73
C ALA A 46 41.53 -0.13 -4.94
N ILE A 47 41.03 -0.75 -3.87
CA ILE A 47 40.05 -1.82 -3.91
C ILE A 47 38.63 -1.24 -4.14
N ALA A 48 38.24 -0.25 -3.38
CA ALA A 48 36.87 0.29 -3.40
C ALA A 48 36.58 1.13 -4.66
N TYR A 49 37.61 1.70 -5.30
CA TYR A 49 37.48 2.55 -6.47
C TYR A 49 38.47 2.15 -7.55
N THR A 50 39.52 2.94 -7.83
CA THR A 50 40.46 2.71 -8.94
C THR A 50 41.78 2.15 -8.44
N PRO A 51 42.29 1.02 -8.98
CA PRO A 51 41.86 0.28 -10.18
C PRO A 51 40.86 -0.88 -9.89
N GLY A 52 40.67 -1.30 -8.65
CA GLY A 52 39.97 -2.52 -8.26
C GLY A 52 38.54 -2.63 -8.77
N VAL A 53 37.80 -1.50 -8.84
CA VAL A 53 36.41 -1.44 -9.32
C VAL A 53 36.24 -1.93 -10.76
N ALA A 54 37.31 -1.97 -11.56
CA ALA A 54 37.25 -2.46 -12.93
C ALA A 54 36.88 -3.97 -13.01
N GLU A 55 37.22 -4.77 -11.99
CA GLU A 55 36.95 -6.20 -12.02
C GLU A 55 35.46 -6.53 -11.91
N PRO A 56 34.70 -6.04 -10.90
CA PRO A 56 33.24 -6.22 -10.92
C PRO A 56 32.56 -5.61 -12.15
N CYS A 57 33.04 -4.48 -12.68
CA CYS A 57 32.51 -3.92 -13.92
C CYS A 57 32.63 -4.89 -15.11
N LYS A 58 33.80 -5.57 -15.29
CA LYS A 58 33.98 -6.57 -16.35
C LYS A 58 33.03 -7.75 -16.18
N VAL A 59 32.87 -8.24 -14.95
CA VAL A 59 31.98 -9.37 -14.65
C VAL A 59 30.53 -9.01 -15.00
N ILE A 60 30.06 -7.85 -14.56
CA ILE A 60 28.69 -7.37 -14.84
C ILE A 60 28.49 -7.09 -16.34
N ALA A 61 29.51 -6.55 -17.03
CA ALA A 61 29.43 -6.34 -18.48
C ALA A 61 29.28 -7.65 -19.26
N ALA A 62 29.91 -8.72 -18.77
CA ALA A 62 29.80 -10.06 -19.37
C ALA A 62 28.45 -10.74 -19.02
N ASN A 63 27.90 -10.51 -17.83
CA ASN A 63 26.61 -11.03 -17.39
C ASN A 63 25.92 -10.02 -16.48
N LYS A 64 24.83 -9.39 -16.96
CA LYS A 64 24.09 -8.36 -16.23
C LYS A 64 23.50 -8.85 -14.89
N GLU A 65 23.19 -10.14 -14.77
CA GLU A 65 22.67 -10.72 -13.52
C GLU A 65 23.66 -10.60 -12.35
N GLU A 66 24.96 -10.54 -12.63
CA GLU A 66 25.98 -10.33 -11.62
C GLU A 66 25.88 -8.96 -10.92
N ALA A 67 25.11 -8.01 -11.46
CA ALA A 67 24.80 -6.75 -10.78
C ALA A 67 24.11 -6.98 -9.43
N TYR A 68 23.28 -8.00 -9.29
CA TYR A 68 22.65 -8.38 -8.02
C TYR A 68 23.68 -8.85 -6.98
N ARG A 69 24.79 -9.41 -7.41
CA ARG A 69 25.87 -9.90 -6.52
C ARG A 69 26.83 -8.79 -6.10
N TYR A 70 27.18 -7.88 -7.01
CA TYR A 70 28.27 -6.93 -6.81
C TYR A 70 27.79 -5.50 -6.54
N THR A 71 26.50 -5.20 -6.57
CA THR A 71 25.97 -3.86 -6.33
C THR A 71 24.82 -3.83 -5.34
N ILE A 72 24.39 -2.62 -4.96
CA ILE A 72 23.21 -2.43 -4.08
C ILE A 72 21.89 -2.81 -4.77
N LYS A 73 21.89 -3.10 -6.08
CA LYS A 73 20.70 -3.51 -6.85
C LYS A 73 19.95 -4.66 -6.18
N SER A 74 20.67 -5.60 -5.58
CA SER A 74 20.08 -6.77 -4.90
C SER A 74 19.07 -6.43 -3.79
N ASN A 75 19.19 -5.27 -3.16
CA ASN A 75 18.36 -4.90 -1.99
C ASN A 75 17.95 -3.42 -2.02
N THR A 76 17.64 -2.88 -3.20
CA THR A 76 17.31 -1.45 -3.34
C THR A 76 16.10 -1.25 -4.24
N VAL A 77 15.14 -0.44 -3.78
CA VAL A 77 13.88 -0.09 -4.45
C VAL A 77 13.87 1.41 -4.76
N ALA A 78 13.38 1.79 -5.95
CA ALA A 78 12.99 3.16 -6.22
C ALA A 78 11.54 3.38 -5.76
N VAL A 79 11.30 4.40 -4.95
CA VAL A 79 9.96 4.88 -4.59
C VAL A 79 9.64 6.05 -5.52
N VAL A 80 8.86 5.77 -6.56
CA VAL A 80 8.58 6.72 -7.64
C VAL A 80 7.22 7.36 -7.45
N SER A 81 7.18 8.68 -7.49
CA SER A 81 5.95 9.49 -7.40
C SER A 81 5.99 10.70 -8.32
N ASP A 82 4.83 11.14 -8.77
CA ASP A 82 4.65 12.46 -9.40
C ASP A 82 3.86 13.44 -8.50
N GLY A 83 3.54 13.00 -7.28
CA GLY A 83 2.81 13.78 -6.29
C GLY A 83 1.37 14.15 -6.67
N SER A 84 0.77 13.42 -7.63
CA SER A 84 -0.57 13.76 -8.16
C SER A 84 -1.74 13.22 -7.35
N ALA A 85 -1.49 12.33 -6.36
CA ALA A 85 -2.53 11.71 -5.54
C ALA A 85 -2.08 11.47 -4.10
N VAL A 86 -1.41 12.43 -3.50
CA VAL A 86 -0.92 12.32 -2.12
C VAL A 86 -2.08 12.25 -1.14
N LEU A 87 -2.07 11.23 -0.30
CA LEU A 87 -3.18 10.87 0.57
C LEU A 87 -3.68 12.04 1.43
N GLY A 88 -4.96 12.39 1.27
CA GLY A 88 -5.62 13.49 1.99
C GLY A 88 -5.28 14.89 1.49
N LEU A 89 -4.26 15.05 0.62
CA LEU A 89 -3.81 16.35 0.10
C LEU A 89 -4.08 16.51 -1.41
N GLY A 90 -4.23 15.40 -2.14
CA GLY A 90 -4.49 15.41 -3.58
C GLY A 90 -3.22 15.70 -4.39
N ASN A 91 -3.36 16.47 -5.47
CA ASN A 91 -2.24 16.84 -6.35
C ASN A 91 -1.46 18.01 -5.75
N ILE A 92 -0.33 17.72 -5.13
CA ILE A 92 0.56 18.71 -4.49
C ILE A 92 1.92 18.86 -5.19
N GLY A 93 2.19 18.04 -6.22
CA GLY A 93 3.42 18.06 -6.99
C GLY A 93 4.59 17.30 -6.38
N ALA A 94 5.66 17.21 -7.14
CA ALA A 94 6.80 16.36 -6.86
C ALA A 94 7.56 16.73 -5.57
N GLU A 95 7.90 18.00 -5.40
CA GLU A 95 8.67 18.47 -4.25
C GLU A 95 7.90 18.31 -2.94
N ALA A 96 6.59 18.62 -2.96
CA ALA A 96 5.76 18.51 -1.77
C ALA A 96 5.47 17.06 -1.38
N ALA A 97 5.61 16.11 -2.31
CA ALA A 97 5.50 14.67 -2.04
C ALA A 97 6.75 14.07 -1.38
N MET A 98 7.93 14.72 -1.47
CA MET A 98 9.20 14.21 -0.91
C MET A 98 9.08 13.72 0.53
N PRO A 99 8.49 14.45 1.48
CA PRO A 99 8.41 13.99 2.87
C PRO A 99 7.66 12.65 3.03
N VAL A 100 6.65 12.39 2.17
CA VAL A 100 5.92 11.12 2.16
C VAL A 100 6.80 10.00 1.60
N MET A 101 7.50 10.26 0.48
CA MET A 101 8.38 9.28 -0.17
C MET A 101 9.60 8.93 0.70
N GLU A 102 10.16 9.89 1.42
CA GLU A 102 11.17 9.62 2.46
C GLU A 102 10.61 8.76 3.60
N GLY A 103 9.39 9.06 4.06
CA GLY A 103 8.69 8.23 5.03
C GLY A 103 8.53 6.80 4.54
N LYS A 104 8.11 6.60 3.29
CA LYS A 104 8.02 5.28 2.67
C LYS A 104 9.38 4.57 2.66
N ALA A 105 10.47 5.27 2.34
CA ALA A 105 11.83 4.72 2.35
C ALA A 105 12.27 4.27 3.76
N VAL A 106 11.93 5.05 4.79
CA VAL A 106 12.15 4.66 6.20
C VAL A 106 11.42 3.37 6.52
N LEU A 107 10.13 3.26 6.16
CA LEU A 107 9.33 2.04 6.43
C LEU A 107 9.89 0.81 5.69
N PHE A 108 10.35 0.96 4.45
CA PHE A 108 11.06 -0.11 3.73
C PHE A 108 12.27 -0.61 4.51
N LYS A 109 13.06 0.32 5.07
CA LYS A 109 14.28 -0.01 5.80
C LYS A 109 14.00 -0.64 7.15
N GLU A 110 13.16 0.00 7.96
CA GLU A 110 12.90 -0.41 9.34
C GLU A 110 12.16 -1.76 9.41
N PHE A 111 11.15 -1.96 8.57
CA PHE A 111 10.32 -3.17 8.62
C PHE A 111 10.81 -4.29 7.68
N GLY A 112 11.38 -3.95 6.53
CA GLY A 112 11.79 -4.94 5.52
C GLY A 112 13.30 -5.15 5.40
N GLY A 113 14.13 -4.29 5.99
CA GLY A 113 15.58 -4.29 5.76
C GLY A 113 15.96 -3.88 4.33
N VAL A 114 15.02 -3.42 3.54
CA VAL A 114 15.18 -3.02 2.13
C VAL A 114 15.61 -1.56 2.06
N ASN A 115 16.64 -1.26 1.27
CA ASN A 115 17.00 0.13 0.98
C ASN A 115 16.00 0.71 -0.02
N ALA A 116 15.60 1.96 0.17
CA ALA A 116 14.70 2.63 -0.77
C ALA A 116 15.13 4.08 -1.00
N PHE A 117 14.97 4.57 -2.22
CA PHE A 117 15.29 5.94 -2.60
C PHE A 117 14.05 6.64 -3.16
N PRO A 118 13.68 7.81 -2.63
CA PRO A 118 12.64 8.67 -3.20
C PRO A 118 13.06 9.18 -4.58
N ILE A 119 12.18 9.01 -5.56
CA ILE A 119 12.33 9.51 -6.93
C ILE A 119 11.05 10.28 -7.28
N CYS A 120 11.02 11.56 -6.93
CA CYS A 120 9.89 12.43 -7.25
C CYS A 120 10.11 13.10 -8.60
N LEU A 121 9.18 12.90 -9.54
CA LEU A 121 9.29 13.34 -10.92
C LEU A 121 8.46 14.62 -11.14
N ASP A 122 9.11 15.68 -11.64
CA ASP A 122 8.45 16.93 -12.02
C ASP A 122 7.77 16.78 -13.40
N THR A 123 6.95 15.75 -13.53
CA THR A 123 6.09 15.51 -14.70
C THR A 123 4.92 14.61 -14.32
N GLN A 124 3.76 14.87 -14.92
CA GLN A 124 2.57 14.02 -14.84
C GLN A 124 2.24 13.38 -16.20
N ASP A 125 3.15 13.47 -17.16
CA ASP A 125 3.01 12.80 -18.45
C ASP A 125 3.35 11.31 -18.33
N THR A 126 2.41 10.46 -18.77
CA THR A 126 2.54 9.00 -18.68
C THR A 126 3.78 8.47 -19.39
N GLU A 127 4.08 8.99 -20.61
CA GLU A 127 5.20 8.52 -21.40
C GLU A 127 6.54 8.95 -20.79
N GLU A 128 6.63 10.17 -20.25
CA GLU A 128 7.83 10.66 -19.59
C GLU A 128 8.11 9.88 -18.30
N ILE A 129 7.08 9.59 -17.49
CA ILE A 129 7.20 8.77 -16.27
C ILE A 129 7.72 7.37 -16.64
N ILE A 130 7.09 6.68 -17.59
CA ILE A 130 7.48 5.34 -18.02
C ILE A 130 8.92 5.35 -18.51
N LYS A 131 9.26 6.26 -19.41
CA LYS A 131 10.61 6.39 -19.96
C LYS A 131 11.66 6.63 -18.89
N THR A 132 11.37 7.51 -17.93
CA THR A 132 12.27 7.81 -16.82
C THR A 132 12.51 6.58 -15.96
N VAL A 133 11.43 5.88 -15.55
CA VAL A 133 11.54 4.68 -14.72
C VAL A 133 12.33 3.57 -15.44
N VAL A 134 12.10 3.35 -16.73
CA VAL A 134 12.86 2.38 -17.53
C VAL A 134 14.34 2.74 -17.55
N ASN A 135 14.68 4.02 -17.71
CA ASN A 135 16.08 4.47 -17.78
C ASN A 135 16.83 4.35 -16.43
N ILE A 136 16.16 4.50 -15.29
CA ILE A 136 16.79 4.36 -13.96
C ILE A 136 16.77 2.92 -13.42
N ALA A 137 15.93 2.04 -13.97
CA ALA A 137 15.75 0.66 -13.53
C ALA A 137 17.04 -0.17 -13.38
N PRO A 138 18.13 0.04 -14.18
CA PRO A 138 19.37 -0.68 -13.99
C PRO A 138 19.97 -0.57 -12.59
N ALA A 139 19.72 0.53 -11.86
CA ALA A 139 20.26 0.76 -10.51
C ALA A 139 19.42 0.09 -9.39
N PHE A 140 18.22 -0.40 -9.70
CA PHE A 140 17.26 -0.88 -8.72
C PHE A 140 16.90 -2.34 -8.94
N GLY A 141 16.60 -3.04 -7.82
CA GLY A 141 16.06 -4.39 -7.85
C GLY A 141 14.53 -4.43 -7.91
N GLY A 142 13.86 -3.30 -7.70
CA GLY A 142 12.41 -3.18 -7.78
C GLY A 142 11.94 -1.72 -7.83
N ILE A 143 10.72 -1.53 -8.28
CA ILE A 143 10.06 -0.21 -8.40
C ILE A 143 8.79 -0.22 -7.57
N ASN A 144 8.71 0.67 -6.58
CA ASN A 144 7.47 1.01 -5.89
C ASN A 144 6.90 2.30 -6.48
N LEU A 145 5.73 2.23 -7.09
CA LEU A 145 4.97 3.41 -7.51
C LEU A 145 4.11 3.87 -6.34
N GLU A 146 4.09 5.17 -6.10
CA GLU A 146 3.39 5.77 -4.95
C GLU A 146 2.72 7.08 -5.33
N ASP A 147 1.51 7.31 -4.83
CA ASP A 147 0.78 8.59 -4.97
C ASP A 147 0.60 9.09 -6.41
N ILE A 148 0.49 8.17 -7.39
CA ILE A 148 0.19 8.47 -8.79
C ILE A 148 -1.31 8.31 -9.04
N SER A 149 -1.95 9.35 -9.58
CA SER A 149 -3.40 9.41 -9.73
C SER A 149 -3.96 8.43 -10.77
N ALA A 150 -5.15 7.86 -10.47
CA ALA A 150 -5.93 7.10 -11.45
C ALA A 150 -6.54 8.05 -12.51
N PRO A 151 -6.71 7.61 -13.78
CA PRO A 151 -6.44 6.25 -14.27
C PRO A 151 -5.01 6.02 -14.74
N ARG A 152 -4.13 7.05 -14.76
CA ARG A 152 -2.74 6.95 -15.27
C ARG A 152 -1.92 5.89 -14.55
N CYS A 153 -2.08 5.76 -13.23
CA CYS A 153 -1.35 4.77 -12.44
C CYS A 153 -1.53 3.33 -12.95
N PHE A 154 -2.69 2.97 -13.47
CA PHE A 154 -2.94 1.64 -14.03
C PHE A 154 -2.13 1.40 -15.31
N GLU A 155 -2.11 2.39 -16.21
CA GLU A 155 -1.36 2.30 -17.46
C GLU A 155 0.15 2.27 -17.19
N ILE A 156 0.64 3.17 -16.33
CA ILE A 156 2.06 3.26 -15.97
C ILE A 156 2.53 1.92 -15.40
N GLU A 157 1.82 1.38 -14.42
CA GLU A 157 2.20 0.10 -13.79
C GLU A 157 2.18 -1.05 -14.79
N THR A 158 1.11 -1.17 -15.59
CA THR A 158 0.97 -2.26 -16.57
C THR A 158 2.11 -2.25 -17.57
N ARG A 159 2.39 -1.09 -18.16
CA ARG A 159 3.44 -0.96 -19.17
C ARG A 159 4.85 -1.14 -18.57
N LEU A 160 5.09 -0.67 -17.36
CA LEU A 160 6.38 -0.92 -16.69
C LEU A 160 6.60 -2.39 -16.40
N LYS A 161 5.56 -3.14 -16.01
CA LYS A 161 5.65 -4.60 -15.84
C LYS A 161 5.99 -5.36 -17.13
N GLU A 162 5.56 -4.83 -18.28
CA GLU A 162 5.89 -5.40 -19.60
C GLU A 162 7.32 -5.06 -20.05
N LEU A 163 7.84 -3.89 -19.66
CA LEU A 163 9.12 -3.35 -20.13
C LEU A 163 10.30 -3.74 -19.23
N LEU A 164 10.06 -4.12 -17.98
CA LEU A 164 11.11 -4.35 -16.98
C LEU A 164 11.15 -5.81 -16.52
N ASP A 165 12.38 -6.30 -16.31
CA ASP A 165 12.65 -7.63 -15.71
C ASP A 165 12.80 -7.58 -14.18
N ILE A 166 12.36 -6.49 -13.55
CA ILE A 166 12.32 -6.31 -12.09
C ILE A 166 10.90 -6.03 -11.63
N PRO A 167 10.53 -6.39 -10.37
CA PRO A 167 9.19 -6.20 -9.89
C PRO A 167 8.78 -4.73 -9.85
N VAL A 168 7.60 -4.43 -10.38
CA VAL A 168 6.91 -3.15 -10.31
C VAL A 168 5.62 -3.34 -9.53
N PHE A 169 5.40 -2.48 -8.53
CA PHE A 169 4.27 -2.60 -7.62
C PHE A 169 3.78 -1.20 -7.22
N HIS A 170 2.48 -0.95 -7.38
CA HIS A 170 1.86 0.29 -6.94
C HIS A 170 1.21 0.07 -5.57
N ASP A 171 1.78 0.64 -4.52
CA ASP A 171 1.36 0.33 -3.15
C ASP A 171 -0.06 0.79 -2.82
N ASP A 172 -0.49 1.96 -3.28
CA ASP A 172 -1.86 2.45 -3.08
C ASP A 172 -2.93 1.53 -3.70
N GLN A 173 -2.56 0.79 -4.74
CA GLN A 173 -3.43 -0.23 -5.32
C GLN A 173 -3.33 -1.53 -4.54
N HIS A 174 -2.16 -2.15 -4.59
CA HIS A 174 -1.99 -3.55 -4.21
C HIS A 174 -1.68 -3.73 -2.73
N GLY A 175 -0.90 -2.83 -2.11
CA GLY A 175 -0.67 -2.87 -0.67
C GLY A 175 -1.98 -2.71 0.10
N THR A 176 -2.77 -1.72 -0.27
CA THR A 176 -4.11 -1.50 0.30
C THR A 176 -5.04 -2.70 0.08
N ALA A 177 -5.07 -3.28 -1.13
CA ALA A 177 -5.90 -4.45 -1.42
C ALA A 177 -5.51 -5.68 -0.58
N ILE A 178 -4.20 -5.92 -0.41
CA ILE A 178 -3.69 -7.04 0.38
C ILE A 178 -4.07 -6.89 1.86
N VAL A 179 -3.88 -5.71 2.43
CA VAL A 179 -4.18 -5.46 3.85
C VAL A 179 -5.69 -5.51 4.11
N VAL A 180 -6.51 -4.93 3.24
CA VAL A 180 -7.97 -5.03 3.33
C VAL A 180 -8.42 -6.47 3.25
N LEU A 181 -7.93 -7.26 2.29
CA LEU A 181 -8.29 -8.67 2.18
C LEU A 181 -7.87 -9.45 3.43
N SER A 182 -6.67 -9.22 3.97
CA SER A 182 -6.21 -9.92 5.18
C SER A 182 -7.12 -9.68 6.37
N GLY A 183 -7.56 -8.45 6.58
CA GLY A 183 -8.54 -8.12 7.62
C GLY A 183 -9.91 -8.73 7.37
N ILE A 184 -10.39 -8.72 6.13
CA ILE A 184 -11.69 -9.35 5.76
C ILE A 184 -11.66 -10.86 6.02
N ILE A 185 -10.56 -11.55 5.71
CA ILE A 185 -10.40 -13.01 5.98
C ILE A 185 -10.66 -13.31 7.46
N ASN A 186 -10.06 -12.56 8.36
CA ASN A 186 -10.25 -12.75 9.81
C ASN A 186 -11.60 -12.23 10.30
N ALA A 187 -12.09 -11.12 9.75
CA ALA A 187 -13.42 -10.61 10.07
C ALA A 187 -14.53 -11.62 9.72
N LEU A 188 -14.42 -12.31 8.59
CA LEU A 188 -15.35 -13.38 8.20
C LEU A 188 -15.41 -14.51 9.25
N LYS A 189 -14.25 -14.92 9.79
CA LYS A 189 -14.19 -15.91 10.87
C LYS A 189 -14.90 -15.41 12.13
N VAL A 190 -14.65 -14.14 12.51
CA VAL A 190 -15.29 -13.52 13.72
C VAL A 190 -16.81 -13.48 13.58
N VAL A 191 -17.35 -13.19 12.39
CA VAL A 191 -18.80 -13.11 12.17
C VAL A 191 -19.41 -14.43 11.67
N ASN A 192 -18.60 -15.46 11.48
CA ASN A 192 -19.01 -16.79 10.97
C ASN A 192 -19.83 -16.70 9.67
N LYS A 193 -19.27 -15.97 8.68
CA LYS A 193 -19.86 -15.84 7.33
C LYS A 193 -18.94 -16.44 6.27
N GLU A 194 -19.55 -17.04 5.24
CA GLU A 194 -18.83 -17.55 4.08
C GLU A 194 -18.72 -16.45 3.00
N LYS A 195 -17.55 -16.31 2.41
CA LYS A 195 -17.27 -15.26 1.43
C LYS A 195 -18.16 -15.33 0.19
N GLU A 196 -18.54 -16.56 -0.20
CA GLU A 196 -19.38 -16.82 -1.37
C GLU A 196 -20.81 -16.27 -1.23
N ASP A 197 -21.28 -16.12 0.02
CA ASP A 197 -22.63 -15.66 0.35
C ASP A 197 -22.68 -14.17 0.73
N CYS A 198 -21.51 -13.54 0.87
CA CYS A 198 -21.42 -12.15 1.26
C CYS A 198 -21.62 -11.19 0.08
N LYS A 199 -22.44 -10.16 0.32
CA LYS A 199 -22.56 -8.99 -0.54
C LYS A 199 -21.58 -7.92 -0.10
N VAL A 200 -20.64 -7.56 -0.99
CA VAL A 200 -19.57 -6.60 -0.72
C VAL A 200 -19.82 -5.30 -1.49
N ILE A 201 -19.74 -4.18 -0.80
CA ILE A 201 -19.79 -2.84 -1.39
C ILE A 201 -18.42 -2.18 -1.23
N VAL A 202 -17.79 -1.84 -2.36
CA VAL A 202 -16.54 -1.07 -2.40
C VAL A 202 -16.87 0.34 -2.88
N ASN A 203 -16.68 1.34 -2.03
CA ASN A 203 -16.97 2.72 -2.33
C ASN A 203 -15.70 3.54 -2.52
N GLY A 204 -15.51 4.04 -3.73
CA GLY A 204 -14.31 4.67 -4.25
C GLY A 204 -13.73 3.84 -5.39
N ALA A 205 -14.12 4.13 -6.64
CA ALA A 205 -13.68 3.39 -7.83
C ALA A 205 -12.39 4.01 -8.44
N GLY A 206 -11.46 4.40 -7.57
CA GLY A 206 -10.10 4.85 -7.91
C GLY A 206 -9.07 3.70 -7.84
N SER A 207 -7.79 4.05 -7.67
CA SER A 207 -6.67 3.11 -7.62
C SER A 207 -6.89 1.98 -6.61
N ALA A 208 -7.12 2.32 -5.35
CA ALA A 208 -7.33 1.35 -4.27
C ALA A 208 -8.60 0.51 -4.48
N GLY A 209 -9.75 1.14 -4.75
CA GLY A 209 -11.02 0.42 -4.86
C GLY A 209 -11.06 -0.58 -6.01
N ILE A 210 -10.45 -0.27 -7.13
CA ILE A 210 -10.29 -1.20 -8.26
C ILE A 210 -9.41 -2.40 -7.85
N ALA A 211 -8.27 -2.15 -7.23
CA ALA A 211 -7.34 -3.22 -6.81
C ALA A 211 -7.96 -4.11 -5.72
N ILE A 212 -8.64 -3.52 -4.73
CA ILE A 212 -9.39 -4.25 -3.71
C ILE A 212 -10.43 -5.16 -4.37
N THR A 213 -11.22 -4.61 -5.28
CA THR A 213 -12.26 -5.38 -5.98
C THR A 213 -11.68 -6.56 -6.76
N LYS A 214 -10.61 -6.34 -7.52
CA LYS A 214 -9.91 -7.41 -8.27
C LYS A 214 -9.43 -8.52 -7.32
N LEU A 215 -8.83 -8.17 -6.19
CA LEU A 215 -8.30 -9.13 -5.24
C LEU A 215 -9.42 -9.89 -4.48
N LEU A 216 -10.51 -9.22 -4.13
CA LEU A 216 -11.70 -9.86 -3.53
C LEU A 216 -12.33 -10.90 -4.48
N LEU A 217 -12.52 -10.53 -5.76
CA LEU A 217 -13.02 -11.47 -6.78
C LEU A 217 -12.06 -12.66 -6.96
N ARG A 218 -10.74 -12.40 -6.98
CA ARG A 218 -9.72 -13.46 -7.05
C ARG A 218 -9.74 -14.40 -5.84
N TYR A 219 -10.00 -13.86 -4.65
CA TYR A 219 -10.15 -14.67 -3.43
C TYR A 219 -11.42 -15.51 -3.42
N GLY A 220 -12.45 -15.16 -4.23
CA GLY A 220 -13.65 -15.96 -4.42
C GLY A 220 -14.98 -15.31 -4.02
N PHE A 221 -14.98 -14.01 -3.68
CA PHE A 221 -16.25 -13.28 -3.52
C PHE A 221 -17.02 -13.24 -4.85
N LYS A 222 -18.34 -13.40 -4.80
CA LYS A 222 -19.19 -13.48 -6.00
C LYS A 222 -20.04 -12.22 -6.23
N ASP A 223 -20.48 -11.55 -5.16
CA ASP A 223 -21.32 -10.34 -5.25
C ASP A 223 -20.52 -9.13 -4.74
N VAL A 224 -19.76 -8.51 -5.64
CA VAL A 224 -19.03 -7.28 -5.37
C VAL A 224 -19.60 -6.15 -6.21
N THR A 225 -19.96 -5.05 -5.58
CA THR A 225 -20.51 -3.85 -6.24
C THR A 225 -19.60 -2.66 -5.97
N LEU A 226 -19.17 -1.99 -7.03
CA LEU A 226 -18.43 -0.72 -6.97
C LEU A 226 -19.38 0.47 -6.91
N CYS A 227 -19.06 1.43 -6.05
CA CYS A 227 -19.72 2.73 -5.98
C CYS A 227 -18.69 3.85 -6.12
N ASP A 228 -19.13 5.00 -6.59
CA ASP A 228 -18.40 6.26 -6.56
C ASP A 228 -19.32 7.41 -6.12
N LYS A 229 -18.88 8.66 -6.32
CA LYS A 229 -19.67 9.87 -6.00
C LYS A 229 -21.03 9.93 -6.70
N SER A 230 -21.25 9.20 -7.78
CA SER A 230 -22.51 9.11 -8.50
C SER A 230 -23.43 8.00 -8.01
N GLY A 231 -22.95 7.16 -7.08
CA GLY A 231 -23.66 6.00 -6.56
C GLY A 231 -23.13 4.68 -7.12
N ILE A 232 -24.04 3.72 -7.32
CA ILE A 232 -23.69 2.38 -7.81
C ILE A 232 -23.23 2.46 -9.27
N LEU A 233 -22.03 1.95 -9.53
CA LEU A 233 -21.52 1.86 -10.90
C LEU A 233 -22.14 0.67 -11.64
N SER A 234 -22.50 0.90 -12.90
CA SER A 234 -23.08 -0.10 -13.80
C SER A 234 -22.56 0.14 -15.22
N LYS A 235 -22.83 -0.80 -16.14
CA LYS A 235 -22.49 -0.64 -17.58
C LYS A 235 -23.12 0.60 -18.22
N ASN A 236 -24.19 1.13 -17.63
CA ASN A 236 -24.90 2.32 -18.10
C ASN A 236 -24.45 3.63 -17.41
N SER A 237 -23.50 3.56 -16.49
CA SER A 237 -22.96 4.75 -15.82
C SER A 237 -22.23 5.64 -16.82
N LYS A 238 -22.40 6.96 -16.69
CA LYS A 238 -21.74 7.94 -17.54
C LYS A 238 -20.30 8.17 -17.09
N ASP A 239 -19.46 8.61 -18.00
CA ASP A 239 -18.09 9.07 -17.74
C ASP A 239 -17.17 8.07 -17.06
N LEU A 240 -17.43 6.77 -17.24
CA LEU A 240 -16.52 5.72 -16.77
C LEU A 240 -15.19 5.79 -17.51
N ASN A 241 -14.07 5.79 -16.75
CA ASN A 241 -12.77 5.58 -17.33
C ASN A 241 -12.62 4.12 -17.84
N TRP A 242 -11.53 3.85 -18.57
CA TRP A 242 -11.34 2.55 -19.20
C TRP A 242 -11.25 1.40 -18.19
N MET A 243 -10.61 1.60 -17.03
CA MET A 243 -10.50 0.58 -15.99
C MET A 243 -11.85 0.33 -15.30
N GLN A 244 -12.63 1.37 -15.05
CA GLN A 244 -13.99 1.21 -14.52
C GLN A 244 -14.89 0.44 -15.48
N LYS A 245 -14.77 0.70 -16.80
CA LYS A 245 -15.50 -0.08 -17.82
C LYS A 245 -15.12 -1.56 -17.77
N GLU A 246 -13.84 -1.88 -17.66
CA GLU A 246 -13.38 -3.27 -17.48
C GLU A 246 -14.00 -3.91 -16.24
N MET A 247 -14.03 -3.19 -15.11
CA MET A 247 -14.62 -3.71 -13.88
C MET A 247 -16.13 -3.97 -13.99
N MET A 248 -16.87 -3.22 -14.82
CA MET A 248 -18.31 -3.48 -15.03
C MET A 248 -18.60 -4.81 -15.74
N GLU A 249 -17.60 -5.45 -16.35
CA GLU A 249 -17.77 -6.80 -16.92
C GLU A 249 -17.78 -7.90 -15.84
N VAL A 250 -17.24 -7.62 -14.66
CA VAL A 250 -17.06 -8.61 -13.58
C VAL A 250 -17.72 -8.23 -12.25
N THR A 251 -18.26 -7.01 -12.13
CA THR A 251 -18.96 -6.52 -10.94
C THR A 251 -20.38 -6.09 -11.28
N ASN A 252 -21.24 -6.01 -10.25
CA ASN A 252 -22.63 -5.58 -10.42
C ASN A 252 -23.34 -6.24 -11.62
N LEU A 253 -23.18 -7.55 -11.78
CA LEU A 253 -23.68 -8.31 -12.95
C LEU A 253 -25.20 -8.25 -13.08
N THR A 254 -25.93 -7.90 -12.03
CA THR A 254 -27.37 -7.73 -12.01
C THR A 254 -27.83 -6.36 -12.51
N GLY A 255 -26.89 -5.44 -12.79
CA GLY A 255 -27.20 -4.09 -13.31
C GLY A 255 -27.93 -3.20 -12.30
N LYS A 256 -27.72 -3.39 -10.99
CA LYS A 256 -28.29 -2.53 -9.95
C LYS A 256 -27.85 -1.07 -10.16
N THR A 257 -28.75 -0.13 -9.88
CA THR A 257 -28.48 1.30 -9.87
C THR A 257 -29.00 1.92 -8.58
N GLY A 258 -28.56 3.10 -8.24
CA GLY A 258 -28.98 3.80 -7.03
C GLY A 258 -27.84 4.52 -6.34
N THR A 259 -28.10 5.02 -5.16
CA THR A 259 -27.15 5.70 -4.29
C THR A 259 -26.28 4.71 -3.51
N LEU A 260 -25.27 5.20 -2.78
CA LEU A 260 -24.52 4.41 -1.82
C LEU A 260 -25.44 3.80 -0.74
N ALA A 261 -26.45 4.56 -0.28
CA ALA A 261 -27.43 4.07 0.69
C ALA A 261 -28.22 2.87 0.15
N ASP A 262 -28.56 2.89 -1.16
CA ASP A 262 -29.25 1.75 -1.79
C ASP A 262 -28.32 0.55 -1.95
N ALA A 263 -27.04 0.76 -2.19
CA ALA A 263 -26.04 -0.30 -2.25
C ALA A 263 -25.89 -1.02 -0.90
N LEU A 264 -25.84 -0.27 0.19
CA LEU A 264 -25.61 -0.80 1.55
C LEU A 264 -26.79 -1.59 2.11
N LYS A 265 -28.01 -1.42 1.58
CA LYS A 265 -29.17 -2.24 2.01
C LYS A 265 -28.91 -3.73 1.82
N GLY A 266 -28.87 -4.47 2.93
CA GLY A 266 -28.60 -5.90 2.93
C GLY A 266 -27.19 -6.25 2.45
N ALA A 267 -26.20 -5.36 2.58
CA ALA A 267 -24.79 -5.67 2.38
C ALA A 267 -24.18 -6.28 3.64
N ASP A 268 -23.23 -7.18 3.48
CA ASP A 268 -22.48 -7.81 4.56
C ASP A 268 -21.17 -7.08 4.87
N ILE A 269 -20.52 -6.57 3.83
CA ILE A 269 -19.20 -5.94 3.91
C ILE A 269 -19.24 -4.60 3.19
N PHE A 270 -18.74 -3.57 3.85
CA PHE A 270 -18.45 -2.26 3.27
C PHE A 270 -16.94 -1.99 3.31
N VAL A 271 -16.38 -1.56 2.19
CA VAL A 271 -15.02 -1.06 2.10
C VAL A 271 -15.05 0.34 1.50
N GLY A 272 -14.71 1.35 2.30
CA GLY A 272 -14.62 2.74 1.90
C GLY A 272 -13.17 3.15 1.65
N VAL A 273 -12.90 3.69 0.47
CA VAL A 273 -11.62 4.26 0.05
C VAL A 273 -11.88 5.56 -0.74
N SER A 274 -12.69 6.46 -0.15
CA SER A 274 -13.24 7.59 -0.88
C SER A 274 -13.16 8.91 -0.11
N ALA A 275 -14.22 9.32 0.56
CA ALA A 275 -14.32 10.63 1.19
C ALA A 275 -14.84 10.53 2.63
N PRO A 276 -14.43 11.46 3.52
CA PRO A 276 -14.83 11.44 4.92
C PRO A 276 -16.34 11.64 5.11
N GLY A 277 -16.90 10.95 6.11
CA GLY A 277 -18.25 11.23 6.63
C GLY A 277 -19.41 10.90 5.71
N ILE A 278 -19.22 10.13 4.64
CA ILE A 278 -20.26 9.83 3.64
C ILE A 278 -21.18 8.67 4.02
N VAL A 279 -20.85 7.91 5.05
CA VAL A 279 -21.68 6.80 5.56
C VAL A 279 -22.36 7.24 6.85
N SER A 280 -23.69 7.16 6.88
CA SER A 280 -24.48 7.47 8.06
C SER A 280 -24.77 6.23 8.92
N GLU A 281 -25.13 6.44 10.20
CA GLU A 281 -25.58 5.34 11.07
C GLU A 281 -26.76 4.58 10.48
N ASP A 282 -27.69 5.26 9.79
CA ASP A 282 -28.87 4.61 9.19
C ASP A 282 -28.51 3.75 7.98
N MET A 283 -27.46 4.12 7.22
CA MET A 283 -26.90 3.25 6.18
C MET A 283 -26.34 1.98 6.80
N VAL A 284 -25.58 2.06 7.90
CA VAL A 284 -25.05 0.90 8.62
C VAL A 284 -26.18 0.02 9.17
N LYS A 285 -27.22 0.60 9.79
CA LYS A 285 -28.40 -0.13 10.27
C LYS A 285 -29.15 -0.89 9.17
N SER A 286 -29.03 -0.44 7.90
CA SER A 286 -29.65 -1.10 6.75
C SER A 286 -28.88 -2.30 6.21
N MET A 287 -27.64 -2.49 6.67
CA MET A 287 -26.80 -3.64 6.33
C MET A 287 -27.31 -4.92 7.01
N ASN A 288 -26.80 -6.06 6.56
CA ASN A 288 -27.08 -7.34 7.21
C ASN A 288 -26.52 -7.36 8.64
N LYS A 289 -27.11 -8.24 9.47
CA LYS A 289 -26.59 -8.50 10.83
C LYS A 289 -25.12 -8.89 10.77
N ASP A 290 -24.38 -8.46 11.80
CA ASP A 290 -22.95 -8.72 11.95
C ASP A 290 -22.15 -8.19 10.73
N ALA A 291 -22.47 -6.96 10.32
CA ALA A 291 -21.79 -6.28 9.22
C ALA A 291 -20.30 -5.99 9.52
N ILE A 292 -19.47 -6.05 8.48
CA ILE A 292 -18.04 -5.74 8.50
C ILE A 292 -17.83 -4.41 7.77
N LEU A 293 -17.18 -3.44 8.40
CA LEU A 293 -16.90 -2.13 7.81
C LEU A 293 -15.38 -1.82 7.83
N PHE A 294 -14.82 -1.54 6.66
CA PHE A 294 -13.48 -0.96 6.52
C PHE A 294 -13.61 0.47 5.98
N ALA A 295 -13.52 1.46 6.88
CA ALA A 295 -13.64 2.89 6.55
C ALA A 295 -12.23 3.51 6.49
N MET A 296 -11.66 3.59 5.28
CA MET A 296 -10.25 3.81 5.04
C MET A 296 -9.88 5.24 4.65
N ALA A 297 -10.86 6.14 4.46
CA ALA A 297 -10.58 7.54 4.15
C ALA A 297 -9.74 8.20 5.25
N ASN A 298 -8.75 8.99 4.86
CA ASN A 298 -7.82 9.70 5.75
C ASN A 298 -7.87 11.21 5.50
N PRO A 299 -7.71 12.05 6.55
CA PRO A 299 -7.50 11.71 7.97
C PRO A 299 -8.80 11.34 8.72
N VAL A 300 -9.95 11.55 8.12
CA VAL A 300 -11.27 11.24 8.70
C VAL A 300 -11.91 10.13 7.88
N PRO A 301 -12.34 9.01 8.53
CA PRO A 301 -12.95 7.89 7.83
C PRO A 301 -14.35 8.22 7.30
N GLU A 302 -14.89 7.37 6.41
CA GLU A 302 -16.25 7.46 5.87
C GLU A 302 -17.32 7.46 6.95
N ILE A 303 -17.05 6.77 8.07
CA ILE A 303 -17.81 6.79 9.32
C ILE A 303 -16.84 6.52 10.48
N MET A 304 -17.03 7.20 11.60
CA MET A 304 -16.21 6.96 12.79
C MET A 304 -16.52 5.56 13.39
N PRO A 305 -15.49 4.80 13.83
CA PRO A 305 -15.66 3.43 14.34
C PRO A 305 -16.73 3.31 15.42
N ASP A 306 -16.78 4.23 16.39
CA ASP A 306 -17.76 4.22 17.47
C ASP A 306 -19.20 4.39 16.95
N ALA A 307 -19.40 5.26 15.95
CA ALA A 307 -20.71 5.46 15.31
C ALA A 307 -21.12 4.21 14.51
N ALA A 308 -20.18 3.58 13.80
CA ALA A 308 -20.45 2.35 13.07
C ALA A 308 -20.83 1.19 13.99
N LYS A 309 -20.08 0.97 15.08
CA LYS A 309 -20.39 -0.05 16.10
C LYS A 309 -21.74 0.21 16.77
N LYS A 310 -22.03 1.45 17.16
CA LYS A 310 -23.32 1.86 17.72
C LYS A 310 -24.48 1.59 16.77
N ALA A 311 -24.25 1.73 15.45
CA ALA A 311 -25.24 1.45 14.42
C ALA A 311 -25.42 -0.04 14.10
N GLY A 312 -24.61 -0.94 14.68
CA GLY A 312 -24.76 -2.39 14.58
C GLY A 312 -23.67 -3.09 13.76
N ALA A 313 -22.61 -2.38 13.35
CA ALA A 313 -21.45 -3.03 12.75
C ALA A 313 -20.75 -3.94 13.80
N LYS A 314 -20.41 -5.18 13.40
CA LYS A 314 -19.74 -6.13 14.30
C LYS A 314 -18.24 -5.94 14.30
N VAL A 315 -17.65 -5.78 13.11
CA VAL A 315 -16.21 -5.55 12.95
C VAL A 315 -16.00 -4.25 12.21
N VAL A 316 -15.14 -3.38 12.76
CA VAL A 316 -14.79 -2.11 12.13
C VAL A 316 -13.27 -1.99 12.05
N GLY A 317 -12.76 -1.75 10.84
CA GLY A 317 -11.35 -1.42 10.56
C GLY A 317 -11.23 -0.01 9.97
N THR A 318 -10.10 0.63 10.19
CA THR A 318 -9.80 1.98 9.69
C THR A 318 -8.30 2.15 9.43
N GLY A 319 -7.91 3.13 8.61
CA GLY A 319 -6.51 3.50 8.41
C GLY A 319 -5.85 4.17 9.62
N ARG A 320 -6.62 4.59 10.63
CA ARG A 320 -6.13 5.32 11.80
C ARG A 320 -5.50 4.38 12.83
N SER A 321 -4.38 4.83 13.40
CA SER A 321 -3.63 4.09 14.44
C SER A 321 -4.22 4.22 15.86
N ASP A 322 -5.15 5.15 16.05
CA ASP A 322 -5.78 5.39 17.37
C ASP A 322 -7.07 4.57 17.59
N PHE A 323 -7.38 3.65 16.65
CA PHE A 323 -8.50 2.70 16.77
C PHE A 323 -8.02 1.25 16.58
N PRO A 324 -8.75 0.27 17.11
CA PRO A 324 -8.52 -1.14 16.83
C PRO A 324 -8.59 -1.47 15.33
N ASN A 325 -7.99 -2.59 14.93
CA ASN A 325 -8.00 -3.08 13.53
C ASN A 325 -7.45 -2.05 12.55
N GLN A 326 -6.31 -1.46 12.85
CA GLN A 326 -5.64 -0.57 11.92
C GLN A 326 -5.30 -1.31 10.62
N VAL A 327 -5.79 -0.80 9.50
CA VAL A 327 -5.49 -1.27 8.15
C VAL A 327 -4.42 -0.36 7.56
N ASN A 328 -3.17 -0.83 7.54
CA ASN A 328 -2.01 -0.04 7.13
C ASN A 328 -1.11 -0.86 6.20
N ASN A 329 -0.76 -0.30 5.05
CA ASN A 329 0.07 -0.95 4.02
C ASN A 329 1.46 -1.36 4.54
N VAL A 330 1.94 -0.81 5.65
CA VAL A 330 3.22 -1.15 6.26
C VAL A 330 3.33 -2.63 6.65
N VAL A 331 2.22 -3.32 6.89
CA VAL A 331 2.23 -4.77 7.14
C VAL A 331 2.36 -5.60 5.84
N ALA A 332 2.33 -4.97 4.67
CA ALA A 332 2.38 -5.66 3.38
C ALA A 332 3.65 -5.36 2.59
N PHE A 333 3.83 -4.10 2.10
CA PHE A 333 4.83 -3.80 1.09
C PHE A 333 6.28 -4.10 1.49
N PRO A 334 6.74 -3.90 2.75
CA PRO A 334 8.13 -4.19 3.09
C PRO A 334 8.46 -5.68 2.93
N GLY A 335 7.57 -6.55 3.42
CA GLY A 335 7.70 -8.01 3.30
C GLY A 335 7.58 -8.49 1.86
N ILE A 336 6.68 -7.88 1.07
CA ILE A 336 6.50 -8.21 -0.35
C ILE A 336 7.77 -7.92 -1.13
N PHE A 337 8.34 -6.73 -1.02
CA PHE A 337 9.59 -6.41 -1.71
C PHE A 337 10.78 -7.17 -1.17
N LYS A 338 10.87 -7.40 0.15
CA LYS A 338 11.90 -8.30 0.72
C LYS A 338 11.84 -9.67 0.05
N GLY A 339 10.67 -10.30 -0.02
CA GLY A 339 10.50 -11.60 -0.65
C GLY A 339 10.80 -11.59 -2.15
N ALA A 340 10.36 -10.58 -2.87
CA ALA A 340 10.60 -10.44 -4.29
C ALA A 340 12.09 -10.25 -4.61
N LEU A 341 12.79 -9.40 -3.86
CA LEU A 341 14.23 -9.15 -4.03
C LEU A 341 15.07 -10.37 -3.67
N GLU A 342 14.85 -10.99 -2.50
CA GLU A 342 15.55 -12.18 -2.05
C GLU A 342 15.35 -13.39 -2.98
N GLY A 343 14.19 -13.47 -3.61
CA GLY A 343 13.83 -14.54 -4.54
C GLY A 343 14.10 -14.22 -6.01
N HIS A 344 14.67 -13.04 -6.31
CA HIS A 344 14.90 -12.56 -7.69
C HIS A 344 13.65 -12.62 -8.57
N ALA A 345 12.48 -12.28 -8.00
CA ALA A 345 11.22 -12.27 -8.73
C ALA A 345 11.25 -11.18 -9.82
N LYS A 346 10.82 -11.52 -11.02
CA LYS A 346 10.66 -10.54 -12.10
C LYS A 346 9.38 -9.71 -11.96
N GLN A 347 8.37 -10.28 -11.30
CA GLN A 347 7.07 -9.65 -11.10
C GLN A 347 6.49 -10.06 -9.74
N ILE A 348 5.64 -9.20 -9.17
CA ILE A 348 4.78 -9.54 -8.04
C ILE A 348 3.42 -9.94 -8.62
N THR A 349 3.18 -11.27 -8.64
CA THR A 349 1.99 -11.86 -9.25
C THR A 349 0.74 -11.76 -8.36
N GLU A 350 -0.44 -12.03 -8.91
CA GLU A 350 -1.68 -12.08 -8.14
C GLU A 350 -1.66 -13.21 -7.09
N GLU A 351 -0.99 -14.34 -7.38
CA GLU A 351 -0.79 -15.44 -6.44
C GLU A 351 0.07 -15.00 -5.25
N MET A 352 1.14 -14.24 -5.48
CA MET A 352 1.98 -13.68 -4.42
C MET A 352 1.20 -12.71 -3.53
N LYS A 353 0.34 -11.86 -4.12
CA LYS A 353 -0.50 -10.90 -3.38
C LYS A 353 -1.52 -11.63 -2.50
N LEU A 354 -2.16 -12.67 -3.04
CA LEU A 354 -3.09 -13.50 -2.28
C LEU A 354 -2.38 -14.25 -1.16
N ALA A 355 -1.21 -14.82 -1.44
CA ALA A 355 -0.40 -15.50 -0.43
C ALA A 355 0.04 -14.55 0.69
N ALA A 356 0.42 -13.31 0.35
CA ALA A 356 0.74 -12.26 1.32
C ALA A 356 -0.47 -11.92 2.22
N ALA A 357 -1.66 -11.77 1.65
CA ALA A 357 -2.88 -11.49 2.42
C ALA A 357 -3.21 -12.62 3.39
N LEU A 358 -3.11 -13.87 2.94
CA LEU A 358 -3.32 -15.06 3.79
C LEU A 358 -2.27 -15.16 4.91
N ALA A 359 -1.01 -14.85 4.59
CA ALA A 359 0.08 -14.87 5.54
C ALA A 359 -0.07 -13.81 6.65
N ILE A 360 -0.48 -12.59 6.28
CA ILE A 360 -0.79 -11.52 7.25
C ILE A 360 -1.98 -11.94 8.13
N ALA A 361 -3.07 -12.44 7.54
CA ALA A 361 -4.23 -12.90 8.29
C ALA A 361 -3.87 -14.01 9.29
N GLY A 362 -2.98 -14.93 8.89
CA GLY A 362 -2.52 -16.05 9.71
C GLY A 362 -1.64 -15.67 10.91
N LEU A 363 -1.19 -14.41 11.02
CA LEU A 363 -0.41 -13.94 12.18
C LEU A 363 -1.25 -13.72 13.44
N VAL A 364 -2.56 -13.54 13.29
CA VAL A 364 -3.48 -13.46 14.43
C VAL A 364 -3.97 -14.87 14.73
N ASP A 365 -3.62 -15.39 15.89
CA ASP A 365 -4.04 -16.72 16.32
C ASP A 365 -5.58 -16.80 16.43
N GLU A 366 -6.19 -17.93 16.02
CA GLU A 366 -7.66 -18.08 16.03
C GLU A 366 -8.28 -17.88 17.41
N LYS A 367 -7.59 -18.25 18.48
CA LYS A 367 -8.03 -18.06 19.88
C LYS A 367 -8.10 -16.59 20.30
N ASP A 368 -7.33 -15.71 19.62
CA ASP A 368 -7.21 -14.28 19.92
C ASP A 368 -8.08 -13.43 18.98
N LEU A 369 -8.68 -14.06 17.95
CA LEU A 369 -9.59 -13.37 17.02
C LEU A 369 -10.86 -12.90 17.73
N ASN A 370 -11.14 -11.61 17.58
CA ASN A 370 -12.38 -10.99 18.05
C ASN A 370 -12.67 -9.73 17.24
N GLU A 371 -13.80 -9.04 17.52
CA GLU A 371 -14.20 -7.84 16.76
C GLU A 371 -13.20 -6.69 16.76
N ASP A 372 -12.29 -6.66 17.73
CA ASP A 372 -11.27 -5.61 17.89
C ASP A 372 -9.85 -6.11 17.62
N ASN A 373 -9.67 -7.37 17.20
CA ASN A 373 -8.38 -7.97 16.93
C ASN A 373 -8.44 -8.91 15.70
N ILE A 374 -8.47 -8.32 14.49
CA ILE A 374 -8.48 -9.05 13.21
C ILE A 374 -7.20 -8.85 12.40
N MET A 375 -6.32 -7.94 12.82
CA MET A 375 -5.08 -7.59 12.13
C MET A 375 -3.89 -7.71 13.07
N PRO A 376 -2.70 -8.12 12.57
CA PRO A 376 -1.49 -7.98 13.36
C PRO A 376 -1.15 -6.50 13.54
N GLU A 377 -0.50 -6.17 14.64
CA GLU A 377 0.03 -4.82 14.85
C GLU A 377 1.13 -4.49 13.82
N ALA A 378 1.23 -3.21 13.43
CA ALA A 378 2.23 -2.75 12.46
C ALA A 378 3.68 -3.04 12.90
N PHE A 379 3.92 -3.08 14.21
CA PHE A 379 5.23 -3.33 14.82
C PHE A 379 5.48 -4.80 15.19
N ASP A 380 4.62 -5.74 14.81
CA ASP A 380 4.87 -7.16 15.00
C ASP A 380 6.09 -7.59 14.16
N PRO A 381 7.20 -8.00 14.78
CA PRO A 381 8.44 -8.29 14.08
C PRO A 381 8.35 -9.50 13.14
N ARG A 382 7.30 -10.31 13.25
CA ARG A 382 7.08 -11.48 12.39
C ARG A 382 6.57 -11.13 11.01
N VAL A 383 5.90 -9.97 10.86
CA VAL A 383 5.12 -9.60 9.66
C VAL A 383 5.98 -9.68 8.40
N ALA A 384 7.10 -8.96 8.37
CA ALA A 384 7.91 -8.86 7.15
C ALA A 384 8.48 -10.22 6.71
N ASP A 385 8.89 -11.05 7.66
CA ASP A 385 9.45 -12.38 7.36
C ASP A 385 8.39 -13.36 6.86
N VAL A 386 7.21 -13.38 7.49
CA VAL A 386 6.11 -14.26 7.08
C VAL A 386 5.59 -13.88 5.69
N VAL A 387 5.43 -12.59 5.42
CA VAL A 387 5.04 -12.08 4.08
C VAL A 387 6.13 -12.39 3.05
N SER A 388 7.41 -12.16 3.37
CA SER A 388 8.53 -12.47 2.48
C SER A 388 8.57 -13.95 2.10
N GLN A 389 8.39 -14.85 3.07
CA GLN A 389 8.34 -16.29 2.82
C GLN A 389 7.17 -16.68 1.93
N ALA A 390 5.98 -16.11 2.19
CA ALA A 390 4.79 -16.37 1.37
C ALA A 390 4.98 -15.91 -0.08
N VAL A 391 5.60 -14.77 -0.29
CA VAL A 391 5.94 -14.26 -1.64
C VAL A 391 6.93 -15.20 -2.31
N LYS A 392 8.05 -15.54 -1.65
CA LYS A 392 9.09 -16.44 -2.21
C LYS A 392 8.54 -17.80 -2.60
N ALA A 393 7.66 -18.37 -1.79
CA ALA A 393 7.05 -19.68 -2.07
C ALA A 393 6.16 -19.68 -3.34
N ASN A 394 5.78 -18.51 -3.87
CA ASN A 394 4.95 -18.34 -5.05
C ASN A 394 5.69 -17.74 -6.26
N ILE A 395 7.03 -17.65 -6.20
CA ILE A 395 7.87 -17.30 -7.37
C ILE A 395 7.85 -18.48 -8.34
N LYS A 396 7.57 -18.18 -9.60
CA LYS A 396 7.55 -19.17 -10.70
C LYS A 396 8.79 -19.02 -11.57
#